data_66fc26e13311cd9dbf7f06aa6e8533f7
#
_entry.id   66fc26e13311cd9dbf7f06aa6e8533f7
#
_cell.length_a   1.000
_cell.length_b   1.000
_cell.length_c   1.000
_cell.angle_alpha   90.00
_cell.angle_beta   90.00
_cell.angle_gamma   90.00
#
_symmetry.space_group_name_H-M   'P 1'
#
loop_
_entity.id
_entity.type
_entity.pdbx_description
1 polymer ?
#
loop_
_entity_poly.entity_id
_entity_poly.type
_entity_poly.pdbx_seq_one_letter_code
_entity_poly.pdbx_strand_id
1 'polypeptide(L)'
;HDYPLNRFKSITKKLALKHPNWKMGQKITIDSATMMNKVFEIIEAKKIFDLDYKKLSILVHPKSYVHALIKFTNGLTKILIHDTNMTIPIFNSLYPNFKKKIKSKNLDINIINNLNFSEIDYKRFPVVKILNNLPNNHSLFETVLVAANDQLVNMFLNNKIKFLDISKNLLKIMLSKEFKKYKRITPENVAQIEQ
;
A
#
# COMPACT_ATOMS: atom_id res chain seq x y z
N HIS A 1 11.35 2.73 8.57
CA HIS A 1 11.53 4.01 7.90
C HIS A 1 12.97 4.50 8.00
N ASP A 2 13.60 4.34 9.16
CA ASP A 2 14.92 4.90 9.47
C ASP A 2 16.08 3.93 9.19
N TYR A 3 15.79 2.75 8.63
CA TYR A 3 16.84 1.78 8.33
C TYR A 3 17.74 2.30 7.20
N PRO A 4 19.08 2.34 7.37
CA PRO A 4 20.00 2.93 6.38
C PRO A 4 19.94 2.23 5.02
N LEU A 5 19.86 3.01 3.92
CA LEU A 5 19.75 2.45 2.57
C LEU A 5 20.93 1.52 2.19
N ASN A 6 22.15 1.86 2.62
CA ASN A 6 23.34 1.05 2.37
C ASN A 6 23.26 -0.36 3.00
N ARG A 7 22.41 -0.54 4.01
CA ARG A 7 22.19 -1.83 4.69
C ARG A 7 20.99 -2.61 4.15
N PHE A 8 20.27 -2.12 3.13
CA PHE A 8 19.12 -2.86 2.56
C PHE A 8 19.51 -4.23 2.00
N LYS A 9 20.74 -4.38 1.51
CA LYS A 9 21.25 -5.67 1.02
C LYS A 9 21.32 -6.76 2.10
N SER A 10 21.40 -6.37 3.37
CA SER A 10 21.49 -7.25 4.54
C SER A 10 20.16 -7.47 5.27
N ILE A 11 19.04 -6.98 4.72
CA ILE A 11 17.73 -7.19 5.33
C ILE A 11 17.38 -8.68 5.29
N THR A 12 17.27 -9.27 6.48
CA THR A 12 16.84 -10.65 6.69
C THR A 12 15.32 -10.73 6.85
N LYS A 13 14.75 -11.93 6.67
CA LYS A 13 13.34 -12.21 6.98
C LYS A 13 12.95 -11.73 8.38
N LYS A 14 13.74 -12.06 9.40
CA LYS A 14 13.51 -11.67 10.79
C LYS A 14 13.44 -10.14 10.97
N LEU A 15 14.29 -9.40 10.25
CA LEU A 15 14.30 -7.94 10.30
C LEU A 15 13.10 -7.34 9.56
N ALA A 16 12.81 -7.84 8.35
CA ALA A 16 11.71 -7.35 7.53
C ALA A 16 10.31 -7.61 8.15
N LEU A 17 10.18 -8.66 8.96
CA LEU A 17 8.94 -8.98 9.68
C LEU A 17 8.70 -8.15 10.95
N LYS A 18 9.63 -7.27 11.34
CA LYS A 18 9.41 -6.35 12.45
C LYS A 18 8.64 -5.12 11.99
N HIS A 19 7.31 -5.12 12.18
CA HIS A 19 6.51 -3.91 11.99
C HIS A 19 6.47 -3.08 13.29
N PRO A 20 6.72 -1.74 13.24
CA PRO A 20 6.82 -0.93 14.46
C PRO A 20 5.49 -0.79 15.20
N ASN A 21 4.36 -0.73 14.49
CA ASN A 21 3.07 -0.33 15.05
C ASN A 21 1.99 -1.42 15.01
N TRP A 22 2.13 -2.45 14.16
CA TRP A 22 1.07 -3.43 13.90
C TRP A 22 1.56 -4.86 14.01
N LYS A 23 0.76 -5.73 14.65
CA LYS A 23 0.92 -7.19 14.52
C LYS A 23 0.08 -7.65 13.34
N MET A 24 0.74 -8.03 12.26
CA MET A 24 0.10 -8.43 11.01
C MET A 24 0.65 -9.77 10.52
N GLY A 25 -0.04 -10.38 9.55
CA GLY A 25 0.47 -11.55 8.85
C GLY A 25 1.81 -11.27 8.15
N GLN A 26 2.57 -12.32 7.86
CA GLN A 26 3.92 -12.19 7.29
C GLN A 26 3.89 -11.46 5.92
N LYS A 27 2.97 -11.85 5.04
CA LYS A 27 2.84 -11.28 3.69
C LYS A 27 2.62 -9.77 3.74
N ILE A 28 1.60 -9.30 4.45
CA ILE A 28 1.26 -7.88 4.53
C ILE A 28 2.35 -7.06 5.26
N THR A 29 3.12 -7.68 6.16
CA THR A 29 4.27 -7.03 6.80
C THR A 29 5.38 -6.77 5.79
N ILE A 30 5.66 -7.70 4.87
CA ILE A 30 6.62 -7.49 3.78
C ILE A 30 6.10 -6.46 2.78
N ASP A 31 4.81 -6.50 2.42
CA ASP A 31 4.20 -5.48 1.55
C ASP A 31 4.30 -4.07 2.15
N SER A 32 4.15 -3.95 3.46
CA SER A 32 4.36 -2.68 4.16
C SER A 32 5.83 -2.25 4.16
N ALA A 33 6.76 -3.20 4.35
CA ALA A 33 8.20 -2.92 4.33
C ALA A 33 8.72 -2.51 2.95
N THR A 34 8.10 -3.01 1.87
CA THR A 34 8.41 -2.65 0.48
C THR A 34 7.61 -1.44 -0.03
N MET A 35 6.62 -0.96 0.70
CA MET A 35 5.56 -0.01 0.28
C MET A 35 4.60 -0.56 -0.79
N MET A 36 4.63 -1.87 -1.07
CA MET A 36 3.68 -2.50 -1.98
C MET A 36 2.24 -2.40 -1.45
N ASN A 37 2.07 -2.46 -0.12
CA ASN A 37 0.76 -2.23 0.50
C ASN A 37 0.14 -0.89 0.09
N LYS A 38 0.94 0.18 0.00
CA LYS A 38 0.46 1.49 -0.45
C LYS A 38 0.13 1.52 -1.94
N VAL A 39 0.83 0.73 -2.76
CA VAL A 39 0.45 0.55 -4.18
C VAL A 39 -0.92 -0.10 -4.27
N PHE A 40 -1.18 -1.14 -3.49
CA PHE A 40 -2.51 -1.80 -3.43
C PHE A 40 -3.60 -0.85 -2.93
N GLU A 41 -3.33 -0.07 -1.89
CA GLU A 41 -4.30 0.92 -1.38
C GLU A 41 -4.66 2.00 -2.43
N ILE A 42 -3.71 2.41 -3.27
CA ILE A 42 -3.98 3.33 -4.39
C ILE A 42 -4.87 2.66 -5.46
N ILE A 43 -4.60 1.39 -5.80
CA ILE A 43 -5.42 0.62 -6.73
C ILE A 43 -6.84 0.45 -6.16
N GLU A 44 -6.94 0.12 -4.88
CA GLU A 44 -8.22 -0.02 -4.18
C GLU A 44 -9.01 1.29 -4.18
N ALA A 45 -8.37 2.39 -3.80
CA ALA A 45 -9.01 3.71 -3.80
C ALA A 45 -9.52 4.10 -5.21
N LYS A 46 -8.71 3.83 -6.25
CA LYS A 46 -9.18 4.03 -7.63
C LYS A 46 -10.43 3.22 -7.94
N LYS A 47 -10.44 1.94 -7.59
CA LYS A 47 -11.55 1.02 -7.89
C LYS A 47 -12.82 1.38 -7.11
N ILE A 48 -12.69 1.69 -5.82
CA ILE A 48 -13.84 1.98 -4.94
C ILE A 48 -14.46 3.33 -5.26
N PHE A 49 -13.64 4.36 -5.53
CA PHE A 49 -14.09 5.74 -5.71
C PHE A 49 -14.14 6.18 -7.17
N ASP A 50 -13.84 5.31 -8.13
CA ASP A 50 -13.75 5.59 -9.57
C ASP A 50 -12.91 6.84 -9.89
N LEU A 51 -11.72 6.92 -9.30
CA LEU A 51 -10.80 8.04 -9.45
C LEU A 51 -9.74 7.75 -10.52
N ASP A 52 -9.27 8.79 -11.21
CA ASP A 52 -8.06 8.71 -12.02
C ASP A 52 -6.83 8.59 -11.09
N TYR A 53 -5.84 7.78 -11.48
CA TYR A 53 -4.58 7.66 -10.72
C TYR A 53 -3.87 9.00 -10.51
N LYS A 54 -4.05 9.97 -11.41
CA LYS A 54 -3.49 11.33 -11.27
C LYS A 54 -4.05 12.11 -10.08
N LYS A 55 -5.22 11.70 -9.57
CA LYS A 55 -5.85 12.31 -8.38
C LYS A 55 -5.43 11.64 -7.08
N LEU A 56 -4.63 10.57 -7.16
CA LEU A 56 -4.20 9.78 -6.02
C LEU A 56 -2.69 9.96 -5.82
N SER A 57 -2.29 10.15 -4.58
CA SER A 57 -0.88 10.26 -4.21
C SER A 57 -0.61 9.60 -2.86
N ILE A 58 0.65 9.30 -2.59
CA ILE A 58 1.08 8.71 -1.33
C ILE A 58 1.92 9.73 -0.58
N LEU A 59 1.55 9.99 0.66
CA LEU A 59 2.36 10.72 1.63
C LEU A 59 2.82 9.78 2.74
N VAL A 60 4.03 9.97 3.18
CA VAL A 60 4.60 9.20 4.29
C VAL A 60 4.40 9.96 5.59
N HIS A 61 3.78 9.30 6.57
CA HIS A 61 3.59 9.83 7.91
C HIS A 61 4.14 8.83 8.95
N PRO A 62 5.30 9.11 9.58
CA PRO A 62 6.01 8.14 10.42
C PRO A 62 5.20 7.59 11.60
N LYS A 63 4.31 8.40 12.17
CA LYS A 63 3.49 8.00 13.33
C LYS A 63 2.26 7.16 12.97
N SER A 64 1.96 6.99 11.68
CA SER A 64 0.81 6.20 11.18
C SER A 64 -0.55 6.61 11.81
N TYR A 65 -0.71 7.87 12.17
CA TYR A 65 -1.91 8.41 12.83
C TYR A 65 -2.88 9.02 11.82
N VAL A 66 -2.36 9.56 10.71
CA VAL A 66 -3.16 10.04 9.58
C VAL A 66 -3.32 8.90 8.58
N HIS A 67 -4.57 8.66 8.17
CA HIS A 67 -4.93 7.56 7.28
C HIS A 67 -5.35 8.04 5.89
N ALA A 68 -5.98 9.22 5.79
CA ALA A 68 -6.31 9.81 4.50
C ALA A 68 -6.29 11.34 4.57
N LEU A 69 -5.90 11.96 3.46
CA LEU A 69 -6.01 13.38 3.18
C LEU A 69 -6.87 13.55 1.93
N ILE A 70 -8.00 14.24 2.05
CA ILE A 70 -8.94 14.42 0.96
C ILE A 70 -9.05 15.91 0.65
N LYS A 71 -8.55 16.32 -0.53
CA LYS A 71 -8.68 17.69 -1.03
C LYS A 71 -9.87 17.77 -1.97
N PHE A 72 -10.84 18.60 -1.64
CA PHE A 72 -12.04 18.82 -2.44
C PHE A 72 -11.83 19.94 -3.46
N THR A 73 -12.63 19.92 -4.52
CA THR A 73 -12.59 20.95 -5.57
C THR A 73 -12.99 22.34 -5.07
N ASN A 74 -13.75 22.43 -3.98
CA ASN A 74 -14.11 23.69 -3.33
C ASN A 74 -13.01 24.28 -2.41
N GLY A 75 -11.81 23.66 -2.41
CA GLY A 75 -10.65 24.11 -1.64
C GLY A 75 -10.56 23.55 -0.22
N LEU A 76 -11.60 22.87 0.29
CA LEU A 76 -11.54 22.23 1.61
C LEU A 76 -10.59 21.03 1.59
N THR A 77 -9.90 20.81 2.72
CA THR A 77 -9.13 19.59 2.96
C THR A 77 -9.64 18.92 4.22
N LYS A 78 -9.96 17.63 4.11
CA LYS A 78 -10.29 16.77 5.27
C LYS A 78 -9.12 15.84 5.58
N ILE A 79 -8.81 15.70 6.85
CA ILE A 79 -7.80 14.78 7.35
C ILE A 79 -8.52 13.71 8.17
N LEU A 80 -8.39 12.45 7.77
CA LEU A 80 -8.90 11.32 8.55
C LEU A 80 -7.80 10.85 9.51
N ILE A 81 -8.08 10.99 10.78
CA ILE A 81 -7.18 10.65 11.88
C ILE A 81 -7.88 9.67 12.81
N HIS A 82 -7.21 8.62 13.21
CA HIS A 82 -7.65 7.76 14.30
C HIS A 82 -6.46 7.01 14.92
N ASP A 83 -6.67 6.43 16.11
CA ASP A 83 -5.68 5.57 16.75
C ASP A 83 -5.23 4.45 15.81
N THR A 84 -3.99 3.97 15.99
CA THR A 84 -3.46 2.81 15.26
C THR A 84 -4.15 1.50 15.67
N ASN A 85 -5.47 1.47 15.54
CA ASN A 85 -6.34 0.36 15.88
C ASN A 85 -7.36 0.13 14.77
N MET A 86 -7.27 -1.01 14.08
CA MET A 86 -8.15 -1.36 12.96
C MET A 86 -9.61 -1.58 13.36
N THR A 87 -9.93 -1.77 14.64
CA THR A 87 -11.32 -1.87 15.12
C THR A 87 -12.11 -0.62 14.74
N ILE A 88 -11.47 0.57 14.79
CA ILE A 88 -12.14 1.85 14.51
C ILE A 88 -12.63 1.92 13.05
N PRO A 89 -11.77 1.80 12.01
CA PRO A 89 -12.24 1.88 10.64
C PRO A 89 -13.15 0.71 10.25
N ILE A 90 -12.87 -0.51 10.70
CA ILE A 90 -13.70 -1.70 10.41
C ILE A 90 -15.10 -1.51 10.98
N PHE A 91 -15.22 -1.10 12.25
CA PHE A 91 -16.53 -0.86 12.85
C PHE A 91 -17.31 0.22 12.09
N ASN A 92 -16.68 1.34 11.77
CA ASN A 92 -17.35 2.44 11.06
C ASN A 92 -17.77 2.06 9.63
N SER A 93 -17.03 1.15 8.97
CA SER A 93 -17.41 0.63 7.66
C SER A 93 -18.60 -0.32 7.73
N LEU A 94 -18.67 -1.17 8.76
CA LEU A 94 -19.76 -2.14 8.94
C LEU A 94 -21.03 -1.51 9.49
N TYR A 95 -20.89 -0.46 10.30
CA TYR A 95 -21.99 0.16 11.03
C TYR A 95 -22.04 1.69 10.86
N PRO A 96 -22.19 2.22 9.64
CA PRO A 96 -22.08 3.68 9.38
C PRO A 96 -23.14 4.51 10.13
N ASN A 97 -24.30 3.91 10.45
CA ASN A 97 -25.40 4.60 11.15
C ASN A 97 -25.55 4.19 12.63
N PHE A 98 -24.55 3.52 13.19
CA PHE A 98 -24.66 2.96 14.52
C PHE A 98 -24.36 4.00 15.60
N LYS A 99 -25.24 4.11 16.61
CA LYS A 99 -25.13 5.09 17.69
C LYS A 99 -24.23 4.66 18.86
N LYS A 100 -23.72 3.42 18.88
CA LYS A 100 -22.82 2.96 19.95
C LYS A 100 -21.44 3.61 19.86
N LYS A 101 -20.89 3.96 21.02
CA LYS A 101 -19.55 4.54 21.13
C LYS A 101 -18.49 3.44 21.05
N ILE A 102 -17.48 3.65 20.22
CA ILE A 102 -16.24 2.87 20.27
C ILE A 102 -15.29 3.52 21.28
N LYS A 103 -14.60 2.70 22.07
CA LYS A 103 -13.49 3.18 22.90
C LYS A 103 -12.34 3.59 21.98
N SER A 104 -12.03 4.88 21.96
CA SER A 104 -10.81 5.44 21.38
C SER A 104 -10.03 6.16 22.46
N LYS A 105 -8.75 6.39 22.24
CA LYS A 105 -7.95 7.24 23.12
C LYS A 105 -8.41 8.70 22.96
N ASN A 106 -8.17 9.50 23.98
CA ASN A 106 -8.35 10.96 23.85
C ASN A 106 -7.39 11.49 22.79
N LEU A 107 -7.84 12.51 22.08
CA LEU A 107 -7.03 13.20 21.08
C LEU A 107 -5.77 13.77 21.74
N ASP A 108 -4.61 13.33 21.27
CA ASP A 108 -3.32 13.84 21.73
C ASP A 108 -2.89 15.03 20.86
N ILE A 109 -2.97 16.23 21.44
CA ILE A 109 -2.60 17.47 20.76
C ILE A 109 -1.13 17.46 20.33
N ASN A 110 -0.24 16.82 21.09
CA ASN A 110 1.19 16.72 20.71
C ASN A 110 1.37 15.89 19.43
N ILE A 111 0.56 14.86 19.23
CA ILE A 111 0.58 14.11 17.98
C ILE A 111 0.11 14.99 16.82
N ILE A 112 -0.96 15.75 17.01
CA ILE A 112 -1.53 16.63 15.97
C ILE A 112 -0.55 17.76 15.61
N ASN A 113 0.04 18.41 16.60
CA ASN A 113 1.02 19.48 16.39
C ASN A 113 2.29 18.99 15.68
N ASN A 114 2.55 17.69 15.67
CA ASN A 114 3.72 17.06 15.06
C ASN A 114 3.35 16.11 13.92
N LEU A 115 2.32 16.44 13.13
CA LEU A 115 1.96 15.72 11.92
C LEU A 115 2.95 16.07 10.80
N ASN A 116 4.05 15.35 10.76
CA ASN A 116 5.05 15.51 9.71
C ASN A 116 4.71 14.60 8.53
N PHE A 117 4.65 15.19 7.34
CA PHE A 117 4.47 14.48 6.08
C PHE A 117 5.71 14.63 5.21
N SER A 118 6.03 13.58 4.48
CA SER A 118 7.08 13.61 3.48
C SER A 118 6.63 12.90 2.20
N GLU A 119 7.24 13.26 1.09
CA GLU A 119 7.10 12.54 -0.16
C GLU A 119 7.82 11.19 -0.08
N ILE A 120 7.48 10.31 -1.01
CA ILE A 120 8.11 8.99 -1.10
C ILE A 120 9.54 9.11 -1.61
N ASP A 121 10.47 8.49 -0.90
CA ASP A 121 11.81 8.23 -1.40
C ASP A 121 11.79 7.04 -2.38
N TYR A 122 11.76 7.32 -3.68
CA TYR A 122 11.78 6.31 -4.74
C TYR A 122 13.08 5.49 -4.84
N LYS A 123 14.17 5.93 -4.19
CA LYS A 123 15.40 5.13 -4.05
C LYS A 123 15.19 4.03 -3.01
N ARG A 124 14.50 4.37 -1.93
CA ARG A 124 14.15 3.45 -0.86
C ARG A 124 13.02 2.50 -1.25
N PHE A 125 11.99 3.02 -1.92
CA PHE A 125 10.75 2.31 -2.27
C PHE A 125 10.51 2.32 -3.79
N PRO A 126 11.40 1.67 -4.57
CA PRO A 126 11.33 1.72 -6.03
C PRO A 126 10.05 1.11 -6.60
N VAL A 127 9.40 0.20 -5.88
CA VAL A 127 8.17 -0.47 -6.30
C VAL A 127 7.02 0.52 -6.54
N VAL A 128 6.98 1.65 -5.83
CA VAL A 128 5.94 2.66 -6.00
C VAL A 128 5.92 3.27 -7.40
N LYS A 129 7.03 3.21 -8.14
CA LYS A 129 7.09 3.61 -9.56
C LYS A 129 6.13 2.82 -10.47
N ILE A 130 5.64 1.67 -10.01
CA ILE A 130 4.64 0.87 -10.74
C ILE A 130 3.36 1.69 -10.97
N LEU A 131 2.99 2.58 -10.06
CA LEU A 131 1.80 3.42 -10.18
C LEU A 131 1.79 4.24 -11.48
N ASN A 132 2.96 4.68 -11.96
CA ASN A 132 3.08 5.42 -13.22
C ASN A 132 2.78 4.57 -14.45
N ASN A 133 2.69 3.26 -14.29
CA ASN A 133 2.49 2.29 -15.38
C ASN A 133 1.12 1.61 -15.33
N LEU A 134 0.33 1.86 -14.30
CA LEU A 134 -1.01 1.28 -14.18
C LEU A 134 -1.96 1.92 -15.19
N PRO A 135 -2.79 1.12 -15.88
CA PRO A 135 -3.82 1.65 -16.79
C PRO A 135 -5.00 2.22 -15.98
N ASN A 136 -5.63 3.28 -16.48
CA ASN A 136 -6.83 3.83 -15.84
C ASN A 136 -8.10 3.00 -16.11
N ASN A 137 -8.11 2.18 -17.17
CA ASN A 137 -9.19 1.24 -17.43
C ASN A 137 -9.10 0.00 -16.54
N HIS A 138 -10.19 -0.72 -16.39
CA HIS A 138 -10.20 -2.04 -15.76
C HIS A 138 -9.39 -3.02 -16.62
N SER A 139 -8.46 -3.73 -16.01
CA SER A 139 -7.59 -4.64 -16.72
C SER A 139 -7.10 -5.79 -15.85
N LEU A 140 -6.63 -6.86 -16.49
CA LEU A 140 -5.93 -7.96 -15.78
C LEU A 140 -4.51 -7.59 -15.32
N PHE A 141 -4.03 -6.38 -15.64
CA PHE A 141 -2.67 -5.99 -15.28
C PHE A 141 -2.46 -5.87 -13.77
N GLU A 142 -3.47 -5.40 -13.05
CA GLU A 142 -3.45 -5.35 -11.58
C GLU A 142 -3.47 -6.76 -10.98
N THR A 143 -4.16 -7.71 -11.58
CA THR A 143 -4.15 -9.13 -11.16
C THR A 143 -2.76 -9.74 -11.32
N VAL A 144 -2.11 -9.48 -12.46
CA VAL A 144 -0.70 -9.92 -12.67
C VAL A 144 0.23 -9.30 -11.63
N LEU A 145 0.02 -8.03 -11.30
CA LEU A 145 0.80 -7.35 -10.25
C LEU A 145 0.64 -8.03 -8.89
N VAL A 146 -0.59 -8.35 -8.50
CA VAL A 146 -0.89 -9.03 -7.22
C VAL A 146 -0.23 -10.41 -7.22
N ALA A 147 -0.46 -11.24 -8.24
CA ALA A 147 0.07 -12.59 -8.32
C ALA A 147 1.61 -12.62 -8.32
N ALA A 148 2.24 -11.72 -9.09
CA ALA A 148 3.70 -11.60 -9.13
C ALA A 148 4.28 -11.18 -7.77
N ASN A 149 3.65 -10.20 -7.11
CA ASN A 149 4.06 -9.78 -5.78
C ASN A 149 3.93 -10.90 -4.75
N ASP A 150 2.81 -11.62 -4.76
CA ASP A 150 2.57 -12.73 -3.83
C ASP A 150 3.62 -13.83 -3.98
N GLN A 151 3.95 -14.20 -5.21
CA GLN A 151 4.99 -15.18 -5.48
C GLN A 151 6.37 -14.71 -5.03
N LEU A 152 6.75 -13.45 -5.30
CA LEU A 152 8.04 -12.90 -4.89
C LEU A 152 8.16 -12.77 -3.37
N VAL A 153 7.10 -12.35 -2.68
CA VAL A 153 7.07 -12.32 -1.22
C VAL A 153 7.20 -13.73 -0.65
N ASN A 154 6.49 -14.71 -1.22
CA ASN A 154 6.61 -16.12 -0.81
C ASN A 154 8.04 -16.65 -1.01
N MET A 155 8.67 -16.35 -2.15
CA MET A 155 10.07 -16.72 -2.39
C MET A 155 11.02 -16.09 -1.36
N PHE A 156 10.81 -14.83 -0.97
CA PHE A 156 11.60 -14.19 0.07
C PHE A 156 11.35 -14.82 1.45
N LEU A 157 10.10 -15.09 1.81
CA LEU A 157 9.75 -15.74 3.08
C LEU A 157 10.33 -17.16 3.20
N ASN A 158 10.55 -17.83 2.07
CA ASN A 158 11.21 -19.14 1.97
C ASN A 158 12.74 -19.05 1.71
N ASN A 159 13.36 -17.86 1.88
CA ASN A 159 14.78 -17.58 1.69
C ASN A 159 15.34 -17.93 0.29
N LYS A 160 14.47 -17.96 -0.75
CA LYS A 160 14.87 -18.22 -2.14
C LYS A 160 15.42 -16.97 -2.85
N ILE A 161 15.02 -15.78 -2.40
CA ILE A 161 15.50 -14.48 -2.92
C ILE A 161 15.78 -13.54 -1.77
N LYS A 162 16.53 -12.45 -2.03
CA LYS A 162 16.82 -11.39 -1.05
C LYS A 162 15.70 -10.34 -1.04
N PHE A 163 15.64 -9.55 0.03
CA PHE A 163 14.63 -8.50 0.20
C PHE A 163 14.56 -7.53 -1.00
N LEU A 164 15.69 -7.04 -1.47
CA LEU A 164 15.75 -6.12 -2.61
C LEU A 164 15.31 -6.76 -3.93
N ASP A 165 15.40 -8.07 -4.06
CA ASP A 165 15.01 -8.79 -5.26
C ASP A 165 13.49 -8.76 -5.47
N ILE A 166 12.70 -8.60 -4.40
CA ILE A 166 11.24 -8.45 -4.49
C ILE A 166 10.92 -7.27 -5.41
N SER A 167 11.32 -6.06 -5.04
CA SER A 167 11.02 -4.85 -5.82
C SER A 167 11.68 -4.87 -7.19
N LYS A 168 12.92 -5.35 -7.29
CA LYS A 168 13.67 -5.44 -8.56
C LYS A 168 12.99 -6.36 -9.56
N ASN A 169 12.62 -7.59 -9.14
CA ASN A 169 12.00 -8.55 -10.02
C ASN A 169 10.57 -8.16 -10.37
N LEU A 170 9.81 -7.61 -9.41
CA LEU A 170 8.47 -7.11 -9.65
C LEU A 170 8.47 -6.02 -10.73
N LEU A 171 9.34 -5.02 -10.62
CA LEU A 171 9.50 -3.98 -11.65
C LEU A 171 9.88 -4.57 -13.01
N LYS A 172 10.80 -5.55 -13.04
CA LYS A 172 11.20 -6.23 -14.28
C LYS A 172 10.01 -6.95 -14.94
N ILE A 173 9.22 -7.69 -14.16
CA ILE A 173 8.01 -8.38 -14.63
C ILE A 173 7.02 -7.37 -15.20
N MET A 174 6.65 -6.35 -14.43
CA MET A 174 5.62 -5.39 -14.81
C MET A 174 6.01 -4.51 -16.01
N LEU A 175 7.30 -4.34 -16.29
CA LEU A 175 7.81 -3.59 -17.44
C LEU A 175 8.07 -4.47 -18.67
N SER A 176 8.02 -5.80 -18.54
CA SER A 176 8.27 -6.71 -19.65
C SER A 176 7.18 -6.64 -20.72
N LYS A 177 7.56 -6.92 -21.97
CA LYS A 177 6.61 -6.92 -23.11
C LYS A 177 5.51 -7.98 -22.93
N GLU A 178 5.85 -9.09 -22.34
CA GLU A 178 4.95 -10.23 -22.11
C GLU A 178 3.74 -9.86 -21.27
N PHE A 179 3.96 -9.10 -20.19
CA PHE A 179 2.87 -8.71 -19.27
C PHE A 179 2.16 -7.41 -19.66
N LYS A 180 2.75 -6.57 -20.52
CA LYS A 180 2.09 -5.35 -21.01
C LYS A 180 0.77 -5.62 -21.76
N LYS A 181 0.62 -6.78 -22.38
CA LYS A 181 -0.65 -7.17 -23.06
C LYS A 181 -1.85 -7.12 -22.11
N TYR A 182 -1.67 -7.49 -20.84
CA TYR A 182 -2.73 -7.51 -19.84
C TYR A 182 -3.33 -6.14 -19.51
N LYS A 183 -2.66 -5.06 -19.86
CA LYS A 183 -3.22 -3.68 -19.74
C LYS A 183 -4.45 -3.44 -20.60
N ARG A 184 -4.61 -4.24 -21.67
CA ARG A 184 -5.69 -4.12 -22.66
C ARG A 184 -6.77 -5.18 -22.50
N ILE A 185 -6.58 -6.13 -21.60
CA ILE A 185 -7.51 -7.23 -21.38
C ILE A 185 -8.38 -6.86 -20.18
N THR A 186 -9.66 -6.64 -20.43
CA THR A 186 -10.66 -6.43 -19.37
C THR A 186 -11.14 -7.80 -18.90
N PRO A 187 -11.14 -8.10 -17.58
CA PRO A 187 -11.66 -9.36 -17.08
C PRO A 187 -13.17 -9.44 -17.31
N GLU A 188 -13.65 -10.55 -17.86
CA GLU A 188 -15.08 -10.79 -18.14
C GLU A 188 -15.79 -11.40 -16.93
N ASN A 189 -15.04 -12.14 -16.12
CA ASN A 189 -15.57 -12.81 -14.92
C ASN A 189 -14.47 -13.10 -13.92
N VAL A 190 -14.87 -13.57 -12.73
CA VAL A 190 -13.95 -13.88 -11.61
C VAL A 190 -12.99 -15.03 -11.98
N ALA A 191 -13.45 -16.04 -12.74
CA ALA A 191 -12.60 -17.17 -13.11
C ALA A 191 -11.37 -16.76 -13.96
N GLN A 192 -11.51 -15.72 -14.79
CA GLN A 192 -10.37 -15.15 -15.52
C GLN A 192 -9.36 -14.42 -14.63
N ILE A 193 -9.81 -13.94 -13.47
CA ILE A 193 -8.94 -13.27 -12.50
C ILE A 193 -8.16 -14.30 -11.68
N GLU A 194 -8.73 -15.49 -11.47
CA GLU A 194 -8.14 -16.58 -10.68
C GLU A 194 -7.19 -17.50 -11.46
N GLN A 195 -7.25 -17.50 -12.80
CA GLN A 195 -6.32 -18.22 -13.69
C GLN A 195 -4.98 -17.53 -13.87
#